data_2008874109f74e6ec1ef78f8d28ecf40
#
_entry.id   2008874109f74e6ec1ef78f8d28ecf40
#
_cell.length_a   1.000
_cell.length_b   1.000
_cell.length_c   1.000
_cell.angle_alpha   90.00
_cell.angle_beta   90.00
_cell.angle_gamma   90.00
#
_symmetry.space_group_name_H-M   'P 1'
#
loop_
_entity.id
_entity.type
_entity.pdbx_description
1 polymer ?
#
loop_
_entity_poly.entity_id
_entity_poly.type
_entity_poly.pdbx_seq_one_letter_code
_entity_poly.pdbx_strand_id
1 'polypeptide(L)'
;LKRVGTHTAFVGLALFDGGKMTATANMTDTFGILLMNGKIKSGLLTLQNDKLGHIGVELVSCKVRTKSAIENGRSVFRVTVQAQLMLDEVQKGYISTIDNRSIAVIERLAEQKLVDLCTGAYACLQAAGCDGVQVGAQLAMSDPAGYAAVKADWNRAFSASVIQAVC
;
A
#
# COMPACT_ATOMS: atom_id res chain seq x y z
N LEU A 1 -18.14 -3.12 -7.55
CA LEU A 1 -19.38 -2.89 -6.79
C LEU A 1 -20.16 -4.18 -6.67
N LYS A 2 -20.70 -4.45 -5.51
CA LYS A 2 -21.57 -5.60 -5.27
C LYS A 2 -22.91 -5.13 -4.70
N ARG A 3 -23.99 -5.69 -5.19
CA ARG A 3 -25.31 -5.42 -4.61
C ARG A 3 -25.46 -6.22 -3.29
N VAL A 4 -25.80 -5.52 -2.21
CA VAL A 4 -26.06 -6.11 -0.90
C VAL A 4 -27.47 -5.68 -0.47
N GLY A 5 -28.43 -6.57 -0.65
CA GLY A 5 -29.83 -6.24 -0.47
C GLY A 5 -30.30 -5.17 -1.48
N THR A 6 -30.80 -4.04 -0.98
CA THR A 6 -31.23 -2.88 -1.76
C THR A 6 -30.12 -1.84 -2.00
N HIS A 7 -28.92 -2.06 -1.42
CA HIS A 7 -27.80 -1.11 -1.48
C HIS A 7 -26.67 -1.64 -2.35
N THR A 8 -25.88 -0.72 -2.92
CA THR A 8 -24.66 -1.03 -3.65
C THR A 8 -23.47 -0.80 -2.72
N ALA A 9 -22.59 -1.79 -2.57
CA ALA A 9 -21.37 -1.69 -1.77
C ALA A 9 -20.12 -1.68 -2.67
N PHE A 10 -19.13 -0.86 -2.31
CA PHE A 10 -17.78 -0.94 -2.86
C PHE A 10 -17.05 -2.09 -2.15
N VAL A 11 -16.52 -3.04 -2.93
CA VAL A 11 -15.89 -4.26 -2.37
C VAL A 11 -14.43 -4.43 -2.80
N GLY A 12 -13.90 -3.52 -3.61
CA GLY A 12 -12.51 -3.57 -4.08
C GLY A 12 -12.34 -3.02 -5.49
N LEU A 13 -11.16 -3.25 -6.07
CA LEU A 13 -10.82 -2.84 -7.44
C LEU A 13 -10.80 -4.05 -8.38
N ALA A 14 -11.21 -3.84 -9.62
CA ALA A 14 -10.93 -4.74 -10.72
C ALA A 14 -9.55 -4.39 -11.31
N LEU A 15 -8.70 -5.38 -11.49
CA LEU A 15 -7.35 -5.25 -12.05
C LEU A 15 -7.38 -5.66 -13.52
N PHE A 16 -6.74 -4.85 -14.37
CA PHE A 16 -6.73 -5.06 -15.81
C PHE A 16 -5.29 -5.06 -16.35
N ASP A 17 -5.03 -5.95 -17.30
CA ASP A 17 -3.85 -5.91 -18.16
C ASP A 17 -4.29 -5.94 -19.62
N GLY A 18 -3.77 -4.99 -20.43
CA GLY A 18 -4.09 -4.89 -21.86
C GLY A 18 -5.60 -4.81 -22.18
N GLY A 19 -6.42 -4.23 -21.28
CA GLY A 19 -7.87 -4.14 -21.43
C GLY A 19 -8.66 -5.39 -21.00
N LYS A 20 -7.98 -6.45 -20.56
CA LYS A 20 -8.57 -7.67 -20.01
C LYS A 20 -8.51 -7.67 -18.49
N MET A 21 -9.63 -7.92 -17.82
CA MET A 21 -9.66 -8.10 -16.38
C MET A 21 -8.90 -9.39 -16.01
N THR A 22 -7.89 -9.24 -15.14
CA THR A 22 -7.02 -10.36 -14.68
C THR A 22 -7.37 -10.83 -13.29
N ALA A 23 -7.80 -9.91 -12.41
CA ALA A 23 -8.12 -10.23 -11.01
C ALA A 23 -9.00 -9.15 -10.38
N THR A 24 -9.33 -9.36 -9.10
CA THR A 24 -9.91 -8.35 -8.20
C THR A 24 -9.05 -8.19 -6.97
N ALA A 25 -8.81 -6.96 -6.56
CA ALA A 25 -8.21 -6.63 -5.26
C ALA A 25 -9.33 -6.48 -4.22
N ASN A 26 -9.17 -7.07 -3.04
CA ASN A 26 -10.06 -6.86 -1.90
C ASN A 26 -9.90 -5.45 -1.32
N MET A 27 -10.64 -5.10 -0.26
CA MET A 27 -10.58 -3.76 0.36
C MET A 27 -9.20 -3.41 0.92
N THR A 28 -8.51 -4.38 1.53
CA THR A 28 -7.16 -4.18 2.10
C THR A 28 -6.13 -3.92 0.99
N ASP A 29 -6.11 -4.76 -0.04
CA ASP A 29 -5.23 -4.58 -1.19
C ASP A 29 -5.58 -3.29 -1.96
N THR A 30 -6.86 -2.98 -2.10
CA THR A 30 -7.33 -1.72 -2.69
C THR A 30 -6.77 -0.51 -1.94
N PHE A 31 -6.81 -0.53 -0.59
CA PHE A 31 -6.24 0.55 0.20
C PHE A 31 -4.74 0.71 -0.07
N GLY A 32 -3.97 -0.39 -0.07
CA GLY A 32 -2.54 -0.37 -0.35
C GLY A 32 -2.21 0.11 -1.77
N ILE A 33 -2.98 -0.31 -2.80
CA ILE A 33 -2.83 0.17 -4.17
C ILE A 33 -3.07 1.69 -4.24
N LEU A 34 -4.15 2.17 -3.64
CA LEU A 34 -4.48 3.60 -3.62
C LEU A 34 -3.47 4.41 -2.80
N LEU A 35 -2.95 3.84 -1.70
CA LEU A 35 -1.88 4.44 -0.90
C LEU A 35 -0.63 4.64 -1.75
N MET A 36 -0.11 3.59 -2.40
CA MET A 36 1.08 3.66 -3.26
C MET A 36 0.91 4.65 -4.43
N ASN A 37 -0.31 4.81 -4.93
CA ASN A 37 -0.64 5.80 -5.97
C ASN A 37 -0.87 7.22 -5.42
N GLY A 38 -0.70 7.47 -4.11
CA GLY A 38 -0.93 8.76 -3.48
C GLY A 38 -2.39 9.25 -3.55
N LYS A 39 -3.35 8.32 -3.63
CA LYS A 39 -4.79 8.61 -3.73
C LYS A 39 -5.51 8.58 -2.39
N ILE A 40 -4.87 8.07 -1.33
CA ILE A 40 -5.40 8.11 0.02
C ILE A 40 -5.12 9.47 0.63
N LYS A 41 -6.18 10.15 1.07
CA LYS A 41 -6.10 11.43 1.78
C LYS A 41 -6.39 11.29 3.27
N SER A 42 -7.29 10.38 3.61
CA SER A 42 -7.66 10.05 4.99
C SER A 42 -8.14 8.60 5.05
N GLY A 43 -8.16 8.02 6.24
CA GLY A 43 -8.64 6.67 6.46
C GLY A 43 -8.44 6.24 7.90
N LEU A 44 -9.18 5.22 8.33
CA LEU A 44 -9.05 4.63 9.66
C LEU A 44 -8.18 3.37 9.57
N LEU A 45 -7.17 3.28 10.43
CA LEU A 45 -6.34 2.10 10.60
C LEU A 45 -6.65 1.49 11.97
N THR A 46 -6.87 0.19 11.99
CA THR A 46 -6.98 -0.59 13.24
C THR A 46 -5.67 -1.29 13.48
N LEU A 47 -5.07 -1.00 14.64
CA LEU A 47 -3.85 -1.62 15.13
C LEU A 47 -4.19 -2.57 16.29
N GLN A 48 -3.27 -3.47 16.61
CA GLN A 48 -3.43 -4.42 17.70
C GLN A 48 -2.20 -4.39 18.61
N ASN A 49 -2.45 -4.32 19.92
CA ASN A 49 -1.41 -4.40 20.93
C ASN A 49 -1.93 -5.18 22.15
N ASP A 50 -1.12 -6.01 22.77
CA ASP A 50 -1.53 -6.87 23.90
C ASP A 50 -1.99 -6.06 25.12
N LYS A 51 -1.34 -4.92 25.38
CA LYS A 51 -1.65 -4.06 26.53
C LYS A 51 -2.82 -3.13 26.26
N LEU A 52 -2.88 -2.54 25.06
CA LEU A 52 -3.87 -1.52 24.69
C LEU A 52 -5.10 -2.12 23.97
N GLY A 53 -5.04 -3.39 23.56
CA GLY A 53 -6.09 -4.04 22.77
C GLY A 53 -6.12 -3.51 21.34
N HIS A 54 -7.31 -3.33 20.80
CA HIS A 54 -7.51 -2.65 19.51
C HIS A 54 -7.30 -1.15 19.68
N ILE A 55 -6.62 -0.56 18.70
CA ILE A 55 -6.27 0.87 18.68
C ILE A 55 -6.74 1.41 17.33
N GLY A 56 -7.64 2.38 17.36
CA GLY A 56 -8.07 3.15 16.20
C GLY A 56 -7.15 4.34 16.00
N VAL A 57 -6.57 4.47 14.82
CA VAL A 57 -5.83 5.67 14.42
C VAL A 57 -6.38 6.20 13.10
N GLU A 58 -6.64 7.48 13.05
CA GLU A 58 -7.05 8.16 11.82
C GLU A 58 -5.82 8.65 11.05
N LEU A 59 -5.74 8.29 9.78
CA LEU A 59 -4.79 8.86 8.84
C LEU A 59 -5.30 10.25 8.42
N VAL A 60 -4.71 11.30 8.96
CA VAL A 60 -5.12 12.71 8.73
C VAL A 60 -4.51 13.25 7.44
N SER A 61 -3.25 12.92 7.19
CA SER A 61 -2.59 13.27 5.93
C SER A 61 -1.55 12.22 5.55
N CYS A 62 -1.33 12.06 4.25
CA CYS A 62 -0.37 11.11 3.72
C CYS A 62 0.33 11.68 2.49
N LYS A 63 1.65 11.59 2.47
CA LYS A 63 2.49 11.88 1.31
C LYS A 63 3.24 10.60 0.93
N VAL A 64 3.15 10.22 -0.32
CA VAL A 64 3.85 9.04 -0.84
C VAL A 64 4.81 9.48 -1.94
N ARG A 65 6.03 8.97 -1.86
CA ARG A 65 7.05 9.10 -2.91
C ARG A 65 7.41 7.72 -3.41
N THR A 66 7.45 7.57 -4.70
CA THR A 66 7.80 6.30 -5.35
C THR A 66 8.99 6.50 -6.28
N LYS A 67 9.84 5.48 -6.37
CA LYS A 67 10.97 5.43 -7.31
C LYS A 67 11.13 4.00 -7.80
N SER A 68 11.45 3.86 -9.10
CA SER A 68 11.79 2.58 -9.70
C SER A 68 13.22 2.61 -10.24
N ALA A 69 13.96 1.52 -10.09
CA ALA A 69 15.32 1.35 -10.59
C ALA A 69 15.58 -0.11 -10.98
N ILE A 70 16.59 -0.35 -11.81
CA ILE A 70 17.14 -1.71 -12.00
C ILE A 70 18.33 -1.88 -11.06
N GLU A 71 18.27 -2.91 -10.21
CA GLU A 71 19.33 -3.27 -9.28
C GLU A 71 19.60 -4.77 -9.38
N ASN A 72 20.85 -5.14 -9.64
CA ASN A 72 21.25 -6.54 -9.83
C ASN A 72 20.38 -7.28 -10.85
N GLY A 73 19.99 -6.60 -11.94
CA GLY A 73 19.16 -7.15 -13.00
C GLY A 73 17.67 -7.33 -12.67
N ARG A 74 17.20 -6.78 -11.54
CA ARG A 74 15.79 -6.80 -11.14
C ARG A 74 15.23 -5.39 -10.99
N SER A 75 13.97 -5.24 -11.34
CA SER A 75 13.21 -4.02 -11.01
C SER A 75 13.00 -3.92 -9.51
N VAL A 76 13.40 -2.79 -8.93
CA VAL A 76 13.16 -2.45 -7.53
C VAL A 76 12.22 -1.25 -7.48
N PHE A 77 11.11 -1.40 -6.78
CA PHE A 77 10.13 -0.35 -6.54
C PHE A 77 10.23 0.13 -5.10
N ARG A 78 10.66 1.37 -4.91
CA ARG A 78 10.77 1.98 -3.58
C ARG A 78 9.57 2.85 -3.30
N VAL A 79 8.97 2.64 -2.15
CA VAL A 79 7.83 3.41 -1.65
C VAL A 79 8.21 4.02 -0.32
N THR A 80 8.17 5.33 -0.22
CA THR A 80 8.34 6.06 1.05
C THR A 80 7.01 6.70 1.40
N VAL A 81 6.46 6.32 2.55
CA VAL A 81 5.21 6.86 3.09
C VAL A 81 5.56 7.82 4.22
N GLN A 82 4.99 9.02 4.20
CA GLN A 82 5.00 9.96 5.31
C GLN A 82 3.58 10.23 5.72
N ALA A 83 3.20 9.76 6.90
CA ALA A 83 1.84 9.84 7.40
C ALA A 83 1.75 10.72 8.65
N GLN A 84 0.66 11.46 8.77
CA GLN A 84 0.25 12.11 10.00
C GLN A 84 -0.98 11.39 10.53
N LEU A 85 -0.87 10.90 11.74
CA LEU A 85 -1.89 10.08 12.37
C LEU A 85 -2.46 10.81 13.59
N MET A 86 -3.74 10.59 13.85
CA MET A 86 -4.42 11.00 15.06
C MET A 86 -4.92 9.76 15.78
N LEU A 87 -4.63 9.64 17.07
CA LEU A 87 -5.16 8.58 17.90
C LEU A 87 -6.63 8.85 18.17
N ASP A 88 -7.50 7.95 17.74
CA ASP A 88 -8.96 8.07 17.84
C ASP A 88 -9.50 7.30 19.06
N GLU A 89 -9.09 6.03 19.21
CA GLU A 89 -9.54 5.21 20.32
C GLU A 89 -8.51 4.16 20.76
N VAL A 90 -8.63 3.71 22.01
CA VAL A 90 -7.95 2.55 22.57
C VAL A 90 -8.95 1.68 23.32
N GLN A 91 -8.94 0.38 23.06
CA GLN A 91 -9.88 -0.55 23.68
C GLN A 91 -9.64 -0.71 25.18
N LYS A 92 -8.39 -0.70 25.63
CA LYS A 92 -8.00 -0.84 27.03
C LYS A 92 -7.34 0.44 27.52
N GLY A 93 -8.02 1.19 28.37
CA GLY A 93 -7.54 2.44 28.93
C GLY A 93 -8.23 3.69 28.37
N TYR A 94 -7.65 4.83 28.63
CA TYR A 94 -8.13 6.14 28.16
C TYR A 94 -7.02 6.85 27.38
N ILE A 95 -7.37 7.55 26.32
CA ILE A 95 -6.41 8.31 25.50
C ILE A 95 -5.62 9.32 26.36
N SER A 96 -6.30 9.95 27.33
CA SER A 96 -5.69 10.93 28.25
C SER A 96 -4.62 10.34 29.19
N THR A 97 -4.53 9.00 29.31
CA THR A 97 -3.56 8.31 30.18
C THR A 97 -2.43 7.67 29.38
N ILE A 98 -2.39 7.86 28.06
CA ILE A 98 -1.36 7.28 27.19
C ILE A 98 -0.05 8.04 27.38
N ASP A 99 0.98 7.33 27.81
CA ASP A 99 2.33 7.86 27.98
C ASP A 99 3.14 7.87 26.67
N ASN A 100 4.26 8.59 26.66
CA ASN A 100 5.13 8.70 25.49
C ASN A 100 5.68 7.34 25.00
N ARG A 101 5.81 6.35 25.89
CA ARG A 101 6.27 5.00 25.50
C ARG A 101 5.19 4.28 24.72
N SER A 102 3.96 4.40 25.16
CA SER A 102 2.81 3.83 24.46
C SER A 102 2.58 4.52 23.09
N ILE A 103 2.78 5.82 23.00
CA ILE A 103 2.75 6.56 21.72
C ILE A 103 3.80 6.00 20.77
N ALA A 104 5.05 5.84 21.19
CA ALA A 104 6.12 5.28 20.35
C ALA A 104 5.83 3.84 19.88
N VAL A 105 5.10 3.04 20.69
CA VAL A 105 4.63 1.71 20.28
C VAL A 105 3.53 1.83 19.22
N ILE A 106 2.58 2.73 19.40
CA ILE A 106 1.50 2.96 18.44
C ILE A 106 2.04 3.43 17.09
N GLU A 107 3.00 4.38 17.11
CA GLU A 107 3.68 4.86 15.90
C GLU A 107 4.33 3.71 15.13
N ARG A 108 5.11 2.87 15.81
CA ARG A 108 5.77 1.71 15.17
C ARG A 108 4.78 0.70 14.62
N LEU A 109 3.67 0.45 15.30
CA LEU A 109 2.61 -0.42 14.81
C LEU A 109 1.93 0.16 13.57
N ALA A 110 1.73 1.47 13.53
CA ALA A 110 1.15 2.16 12.38
C ALA A 110 2.11 2.15 11.18
N GLU A 111 3.41 2.41 11.40
CA GLU A 111 4.46 2.29 10.37
C GLU A 111 4.45 0.89 9.76
N GLN A 112 4.50 -0.15 10.59
CA GLN A 112 4.46 -1.53 10.13
C GLN A 112 3.17 -1.83 9.36
N LYS A 113 2.02 -1.36 9.85
CA LYS A 113 0.75 -1.54 9.16
C LYS A 113 0.73 -0.91 7.77
N LEU A 114 1.29 0.29 7.61
CA LEU A 114 1.38 0.96 6.30
C LEU A 114 2.33 0.23 5.35
N VAL A 115 3.46 -0.27 5.85
CA VAL A 115 4.39 -1.11 5.09
C VAL A 115 3.73 -2.41 4.65
N ASP A 116 3.01 -3.09 5.54
CA ASP A 116 2.30 -4.34 5.23
C ASP A 116 1.21 -4.14 4.18
N LEU A 117 0.47 -3.03 4.26
CA LEU A 117 -0.53 -2.65 3.25
C LEU A 117 0.10 -2.45 1.86
N CYS A 118 1.24 -1.77 1.78
CA CYS A 118 1.96 -1.60 0.51
C CYS A 118 2.46 -2.94 -0.03
N THR A 119 3.10 -3.74 0.81
CA THR A 119 3.72 -5.01 0.42
C THR A 119 2.68 -6.04 -0.02
N GLY A 120 1.58 -6.18 0.75
CA GLY A 120 0.48 -7.08 0.39
C GLY A 120 -0.21 -6.68 -0.91
N ALA A 121 -0.51 -5.39 -1.07
CA ALA A 121 -1.11 -4.87 -2.29
C ALA A 121 -0.19 -5.04 -3.51
N TYR A 122 1.12 -4.87 -3.34
CA TYR A 122 2.09 -5.10 -4.42
C TYR A 122 2.12 -6.57 -4.84
N ALA A 123 2.13 -7.49 -3.88
CA ALA A 123 2.05 -8.93 -4.16
C ALA A 123 0.74 -9.31 -4.89
N CYS A 124 -0.39 -8.70 -4.54
CA CYS A 124 -1.66 -8.86 -5.25
C CYS A 124 -1.55 -8.41 -6.72
N LEU A 125 -0.91 -7.26 -6.98
CA LEU A 125 -0.67 -6.76 -8.34
C LEU A 125 0.26 -7.68 -9.13
N GLN A 126 1.33 -8.19 -8.52
CA GLN A 126 2.25 -9.14 -9.16
C GLN A 126 1.56 -10.44 -9.52
N ALA A 127 0.75 -11.00 -8.62
CA ALA A 127 -0.02 -12.21 -8.88
C ALA A 127 -1.05 -12.04 -10.02
N ALA A 128 -1.58 -10.82 -10.16
CA ALA A 128 -2.50 -10.46 -11.23
C ALA A 128 -1.82 -10.11 -12.56
N GLY A 129 -0.48 -9.99 -12.59
CA GLY A 129 0.26 -9.49 -13.77
C GLY A 129 -0.13 -8.05 -14.14
N CYS A 130 -0.58 -7.25 -13.18
CA CYS A 130 -1.13 -5.91 -13.39
C CYS A 130 -0.23 -4.87 -12.73
N ASP A 131 0.50 -4.06 -13.51
CA ASP A 131 1.31 -2.94 -13.01
C ASP A 131 0.43 -1.72 -12.64
N GLY A 132 -0.46 -1.90 -11.66
CA GLY A 132 -1.42 -0.89 -11.20
C GLY A 132 -0.80 0.28 -10.44
N VAL A 133 0.51 0.26 -10.17
CA VAL A 133 1.28 1.34 -9.51
C VAL A 133 2.32 1.98 -10.45
N GLN A 134 2.28 1.61 -11.73
CA GLN A 134 3.06 2.23 -12.82
C GLN A 134 4.58 2.13 -12.64
N VAL A 135 5.08 0.99 -12.14
CA VAL A 135 6.52 0.73 -11.97
C VAL A 135 7.25 0.86 -13.30
N GLY A 136 6.69 0.29 -14.38
CA GLY A 136 7.27 0.36 -15.71
C GLY A 136 7.33 1.77 -16.27
N ALA A 137 6.28 2.55 -16.09
CA ALA A 137 6.27 3.95 -16.54
C ALA A 137 7.31 4.79 -15.78
N GLN A 138 7.42 4.59 -14.46
CA GLN A 138 8.44 5.27 -13.65
C GLN A 138 9.85 4.85 -14.06
N LEU A 139 10.08 3.56 -14.29
CA LEU A 139 11.37 3.04 -14.73
C LEU A 139 11.74 3.60 -16.11
N ALA A 140 10.79 3.67 -17.06
CA ALA A 140 11.01 4.27 -18.37
C ALA A 140 11.45 5.73 -18.30
N MET A 141 11.01 6.48 -17.28
CA MET A 141 11.41 7.87 -17.06
C MET A 141 12.75 8.00 -16.31
N SER A 142 12.99 7.14 -15.32
CA SER A 142 14.17 7.25 -14.44
C SER A 142 15.40 6.52 -14.97
N ASP A 143 15.21 5.40 -15.68
CA ASP A 143 16.25 4.56 -16.28
C ASP A 143 15.74 3.98 -17.62
N PRO A 144 15.74 4.78 -18.70
CA PRO A 144 15.28 4.35 -20.03
C PRO A 144 16.06 3.15 -20.58
N ALA A 145 17.36 3.05 -20.29
CA ALA A 145 18.20 1.94 -20.76
C ALA A 145 17.85 0.64 -20.03
N GLY A 146 17.70 0.70 -18.69
CA GLY A 146 17.27 -0.42 -17.88
C GLY A 146 15.86 -0.89 -18.27
N TYR A 147 14.94 0.06 -18.51
CA TYR A 147 13.60 -0.28 -18.98
C TYR A 147 13.60 -0.95 -20.36
N ALA A 148 14.41 -0.45 -21.30
CA ALA A 148 14.54 -1.03 -22.65
C ALA A 148 14.96 -2.51 -22.61
N ALA A 149 15.77 -2.89 -21.64
CA ALA A 149 16.24 -4.26 -21.47
C ALA A 149 15.13 -5.24 -20.99
N VAL A 150 14.10 -4.75 -20.30
CA VAL A 150 13.04 -5.57 -19.67
C VAL A 150 11.66 -5.37 -20.29
N LYS A 151 11.44 -4.32 -21.07
CA LYS A 151 10.11 -3.96 -21.61
C LYS A 151 9.47 -5.00 -22.52
N ALA A 152 10.29 -5.83 -23.20
CA ALA A 152 9.78 -6.83 -24.14
C ALA A 152 8.96 -7.94 -23.43
N ASP A 153 9.28 -8.22 -22.16
CA ASP A 153 8.53 -9.14 -21.29
C ASP A 153 8.27 -8.46 -19.93
N TRP A 154 7.56 -7.31 -19.99
CA TRP A 154 7.34 -6.50 -18.80
C TRP A 154 6.57 -7.25 -17.71
N ASN A 155 5.57 -8.06 -18.07
CA ASN A 155 4.78 -8.79 -17.08
C ASN A 155 5.68 -9.76 -16.27
N ARG A 156 6.62 -10.42 -16.89
CA ARG A 156 7.60 -11.26 -16.21
C ARG A 156 8.54 -10.44 -15.34
N ALA A 157 9.05 -9.32 -15.87
CA ALA A 157 9.94 -8.42 -15.12
C ALA A 157 9.24 -7.81 -13.89
N PHE A 158 7.96 -7.42 -14.03
CA PHE A 158 7.15 -6.91 -12.95
C PHE A 158 6.85 -7.98 -11.89
N SER A 159 6.46 -9.20 -12.31
CA SER A 159 6.23 -10.31 -11.37
C SER A 159 7.48 -10.71 -10.57
N ALA A 160 8.68 -10.49 -11.12
CA ALA A 160 9.96 -10.75 -10.47
C ALA A 160 10.54 -9.53 -9.74
N SER A 161 9.87 -8.40 -9.78
CA SER A 161 10.33 -7.16 -9.16
C SER A 161 10.24 -7.21 -7.62
N VAL A 162 10.97 -6.33 -6.97
CA VAL A 162 11.02 -6.25 -5.50
C VAL A 162 10.45 -4.91 -5.05
N ILE A 163 9.57 -4.94 -4.04
CA ILE A 163 9.14 -3.74 -3.33
C ILE A 163 10.02 -3.51 -2.10
N GLN A 164 10.36 -2.24 -1.85
CA GLN A 164 10.99 -1.74 -0.64
C GLN A 164 10.12 -0.60 -0.11
N ALA A 165 9.25 -0.91 0.85
CA ALA A 165 8.38 0.06 1.49
C ALA A 165 8.95 0.49 2.83
N VAL A 166 8.93 1.79 3.10
CA VAL A 166 9.32 2.40 4.38
C VAL A 166 8.32 3.49 4.76
N CYS A 167 8.09 3.66 6.04
CA CYS A 167 7.25 4.70 6.60
C CYS A 167 8.08 5.61 7.51
#